data_d5bcad66844ee7eb93164df4b9b01251
#
_entry.id   d5bcad66844ee7eb93164df4b9b01251
#
_cell.length_a   1.000
_cell.length_b   1.000
_cell.length_c   1.000
_cell.angle_alpha   90.00
_cell.angle_beta   90.00
_cell.angle_gamma   90.00
#
_symmetry.space_group_name_H-M   'P 1'
#
loop_
_entity.id
_entity.type
_entity.pdbx_description
1 polymer ?
#
loop_
_entity_poly.entity_id
_entity_poly.type
_entity_poly.pdbx_seq_one_letter_code
_entity_poly.pdbx_strand_id
1 'polypeptide(L)'
;MPDEAVPDEAGPDNPRIPGKEPVFRHVDDEDLPWQAVKRQRNADGSEAAVWEKWFSFSPDPQYLSLYARYDAGMIVRRHGHLSPHVVFVLEGELHVGDRLCPAGTHIELPLGAAFGPLRAGDEGCTLFEVMLGDPRSWGDRPETLDALRAEHGVEGLPDPELAYPAWLSDLRSHWAQS
;
A
#
# COMPACT_ATOMS: atom_id res chain seq x y z
N MET A 1 -4.99 46.58 14.45
CA MET A 1 -4.18 45.94 15.52
C MET A 1 -3.60 44.74 14.87
N PRO A 2 -2.27 44.65 14.66
CA PRO A 2 -1.67 43.41 14.21
C PRO A 2 -1.76 42.38 15.33
N ASP A 3 -2.19 41.19 14.96
CA ASP A 3 -2.26 40.00 15.80
C ASP A 3 -0.84 39.67 16.24
N GLU A 4 -0.47 39.98 17.46
CA GLU A 4 0.82 39.56 18.03
C GLU A 4 0.76 38.05 18.19
N ALA A 5 1.49 37.34 17.31
CA ALA A 5 1.73 35.91 17.44
C ALA A 5 2.30 35.63 18.83
N VAL A 6 1.52 34.98 19.69
CA VAL A 6 1.98 34.46 20.98
C VAL A 6 3.16 33.54 20.71
N PRO A 7 4.34 33.79 21.28
CA PRO A 7 5.47 32.87 21.10
C PRO A 7 5.08 31.54 21.73
N ASP A 8 5.17 30.50 20.91
CA ASP A 8 4.95 29.10 21.31
C ASP A 8 6.13 28.67 22.20
N GLU A 9 6.00 28.94 23.52
CA GLU A 9 6.98 28.51 24.52
C GLU A 9 6.88 26.99 24.69
N ALA A 10 7.59 26.27 23.81
CA ALA A 10 7.81 24.84 23.96
C ALA A 10 8.56 24.61 25.28
N GLY A 11 7.92 24.00 26.27
CA GLY A 11 8.58 23.58 27.50
C GLY A 11 9.72 22.58 27.22
N PRO A 12 10.65 22.37 28.17
CA PRO A 12 11.86 21.55 27.96
C PRO A 12 11.58 20.09 27.55
N ASP A 13 10.36 19.60 27.74
CA ASP A 13 9.93 18.25 27.40
C ASP A 13 9.11 18.18 26.10
N ASN A 14 9.01 19.30 25.35
CA ASN A 14 8.27 19.31 24.09
C ASN A 14 9.19 18.84 22.93
N PRO A 15 8.93 17.68 22.31
CA PRO A 15 9.75 17.14 21.22
C PRO A 15 9.54 17.89 19.88
N ARG A 16 8.80 19.02 19.88
CA ARG A 16 8.54 19.78 18.67
C ARG A 16 9.84 20.25 18.01
N ILE A 17 9.98 19.93 16.75
CA ILE A 17 11.11 20.37 15.92
C ILE A 17 10.64 21.59 15.12
N PRO A 18 11.26 22.77 15.26
CA PRO A 18 10.89 23.96 14.50
C PRO A 18 10.93 23.70 12.98
N GLY A 19 9.94 24.21 12.27
CA GLY A 19 9.83 24.04 10.80
C GLY A 19 9.31 22.68 10.34
N LYS A 20 8.84 21.83 11.28
CA LYS A 20 8.12 20.59 10.96
C LYS A 20 6.63 20.80 11.18
N GLU A 21 5.91 20.93 10.08
CA GLU A 21 4.46 21.14 10.10
C GLU A 21 3.72 19.86 9.66
N PRO A 22 2.47 19.65 10.14
CA PRO A 22 1.63 18.56 9.67
C PRO A 22 1.40 18.66 8.15
N VAL A 23 1.40 17.50 7.48
CA VAL A 23 1.04 17.39 6.07
C VAL A 23 -0.34 16.77 5.96
N PHE A 24 -1.26 17.47 5.29
CA PHE A 24 -2.62 17.00 5.07
C PHE A 24 -2.78 16.58 3.60
N ARG A 25 -3.35 15.40 3.37
CA ARG A 25 -3.70 14.88 2.04
C ARG A 25 -5.06 14.21 2.11
N HIS A 26 -5.86 14.41 1.07
CA HIS A 26 -7.16 13.78 0.95
C HIS A 26 -7.14 12.71 -0.16
N VAL A 27 -8.00 11.71 -0.02
CA VAL A 27 -8.08 10.62 -1.01
C VAL A 27 -8.49 11.11 -2.40
N ASP A 28 -9.18 12.25 -2.48
CA ASP A 28 -9.62 12.87 -3.73
C ASP A 28 -8.67 13.95 -4.25
N ASP A 29 -7.49 14.14 -3.61
CA ASP A 29 -6.49 15.09 -4.11
C ASP A 29 -6.07 14.69 -5.53
N GLU A 30 -6.14 15.63 -6.47
CA GLU A 30 -5.86 15.41 -7.90
C GLU A 30 -4.37 15.14 -8.18
N ASP A 31 -3.48 15.66 -7.33
CA ASP A 31 -2.03 15.44 -7.41
C ASP A 31 -1.58 14.08 -6.89
N LEU A 32 -2.50 13.29 -6.32
CA LEU A 32 -2.30 11.92 -5.86
C LEU A 32 -3.09 10.95 -6.74
N PRO A 33 -2.58 10.55 -7.91
CA PRO A 33 -3.32 9.67 -8.80
C PRO A 33 -3.42 8.24 -8.26
N TRP A 34 -4.55 7.59 -8.51
CA TRP A 34 -4.63 6.14 -8.44
C TRP A 34 -3.83 5.52 -9.58
N GLN A 35 -3.01 4.53 -9.26
CA GLN A 35 -2.23 3.80 -10.26
C GLN A 35 -2.41 2.29 -10.11
N ALA A 36 -2.63 1.61 -11.23
CA ALA A 36 -2.65 0.15 -11.23
C ALA A 36 -1.22 -0.38 -11.02
N VAL A 37 -1.05 -1.30 -10.07
CA VAL A 37 0.25 -1.93 -9.75
C VAL A 37 0.29 -3.40 -10.12
N LYS A 38 -0.88 -4.04 -10.22
CA LYS A 38 -1.08 -5.43 -10.67
C LYS A 38 -2.32 -5.52 -11.52
N ARG A 39 -2.33 -6.43 -12.48
CA ARG A 39 -3.50 -6.67 -13.34
C ARG A 39 -3.71 -8.17 -13.60
N GLN A 40 -4.97 -8.53 -13.77
CA GLN A 40 -5.38 -9.88 -14.19
C GLN A 40 -6.62 -9.83 -15.07
N ARG A 41 -6.89 -10.93 -15.78
CA ARG A 41 -8.17 -11.20 -16.44
C ARG A 41 -8.86 -12.32 -15.68
N ASN A 42 -10.10 -12.08 -15.27
CA ASN A 42 -10.95 -13.05 -14.58
C ASN A 42 -11.52 -14.09 -15.55
N ALA A 43 -12.05 -15.18 -15.00
CA ALA A 43 -12.63 -16.28 -15.79
C ALA A 43 -13.81 -15.83 -16.69
N ASP A 44 -14.53 -14.79 -16.32
CA ASP A 44 -15.62 -14.20 -17.09
C ASP A 44 -15.16 -13.24 -18.20
N GLY A 45 -13.84 -13.03 -18.32
CA GLY A 45 -13.21 -12.11 -19.28
C GLY A 45 -13.08 -10.67 -18.81
N SER A 46 -13.62 -10.31 -17.64
CA SER A 46 -13.40 -8.99 -17.04
C SER A 46 -11.95 -8.79 -16.62
N GLU A 47 -11.48 -7.55 -16.58
CA GLU A 47 -10.17 -7.23 -16.03
C GLU A 47 -10.31 -6.71 -14.61
N ALA A 48 -9.38 -7.10 -13.75
CA ALA A 48 -9.26 -6.65 -12.37
C ALA A 48 -7.83 -6.16 -12.11
N ALA A 49 -7.67 -5.24 -11.16
CA ALA A 49 -6.39 -4.67 -10.80
C ALA A 49 -6.25 -4.46 -9.30
N VAL A 50 -5.01 -4.35 -8.85
CA VAL A 50 -4.67 -3.66 -7.60
C VAL A 50 -4.33 -2.23 -7.98
N TRP A 51 -5.01 -1.30 -7.34
CA TRP A 51 -4.80 0.13 -7.46
C TRP A 51 -4.19 0.66 -6.18
N GLU A 52 -3.19 1.51 -6.30
CA GLU A 52 -2.58 2.16 -5.16
C GLU A 52 -2.63 3.68 -5.32
N LYS A 53 -2.80 4.37 -4.18
CA LYS A 53 -2.66 5.81 -4.04
C LYS A 53 -1.71 6.09 -2.89
N TRP A 54 -0.55 6.62 -3.18
CA TRP A 54 0.53 6.83 -2.22
C TRP A 54 0.41 8.19 -1.55
N PHE A 55 0.11 8.21 -0.24
CA PHE A 55 -0.05 9.45 0.53
C PHE A 55 1.26 10.01 1.02
N SER A 56 2.13 9.16 1.53
CA SER A 56 3.43 9.55 2.05
C SER A 56 4.46 8.52 1.68
N PHE A 57 5.59 9.01 1.25
CA PHE A 57 6.79 8.23 1.07
C PHE A 57 7.94 9.03 1.66
N SER A 58 8.38 8.69 2.88
CA SER A 58 9.44 9.38 3.59
C SER A 58 10.74 8.59 3.52
N PRO A 59 11.88 9.26 3.21
CA PRO A 59 13.19 8.61 3.26
C PRO A 59 13.77 8.56 4.68
N ASP A 60 13.38 9.50 5.56
CA ASP A 60 13.92 9.61 6.92
C ASP A 60 12.87 10.22 7.88
N PRO A 61 12.34 9.43 8.83
CA PRO A 61 12.41 7.96 8.85
C PRO A 61 11.76 7.35 7.61
N GLN A 62 12.29 6.22 7.17
CA GLN A 62 11.75 5.56 5.97
C GLN A 62 10.39 4.94 6.27
N TYR A 63 9.36 5.35 5.54
CA TYR A 63 8.04 4.73 5.55
C TYR A 63 7.26 5.06 4.27
N LEU A 64 6.29 4.20 3.96
CA LEU A 64 5.28 4.43 2.93
C LEU A 64 3.90 4.27 3.54
N SER A 65 3.00 5.22 3.35
CA SER A 65 1.57 5.05 3.64
C SER A 65 0.75 5.21 2.36
N LEU A 66 -0.21 4.31 2.17
CA LEU A 66 -1.01 4.25 0.94
C LEU A 66 -2.41 3.72 1.19
N TYR A 67 -3.32 4.03 0.27
CA TYR A 67 -4.52 3.24 0.07
C TYR A 67 -4.28 2.25 -1.07
N ALA A 68 -4.72 1.01 -0.85
CA ALA A 68 -4.79 -0.01 -1.89
C ALA A 68 -6.25 -0.39 -2.12
N ARG A 69 -6.67 -0.42 -3.37
CA ARG A 69 -7.98 -0.93 -3.79
C ARG A 69 -7.77 -2.16 -4.66
N TYR A 70 -8.37 -3.24 -4.27
CA TYR A 70 -8.38 -4.50 -5.01
C TYR A 70 -9.73 -4.65 -5.69
N ASP A 71 -9.76 -4.72 -6.99
CA ASP A 71 -10.99 -5.01 -7.74
C ASP A 71 -11.49 -6.43 -7.41
N ALA A 72 -12.77 -6.70 -7.66
CA ALA A 72 -13.42 -7.97 -7.37
C ALA A 72 -12.63 -9.18 -7.89
N GLY A 73 -12.42 -10.17 -7.03
CA GLY A 73 -11.72 -11.40 -7.36
C GLY A 73 -10.22 -11.27 -7.65
N MET A 74 -9.63 -10.10 -7.47
CA MET A 74 -8.19 -9.88 -7.67
C MET A 74 -7.36 -10.80 -6.79
N ILE A 75 -6.39 -11.50 -7.39
CA ILE A 75 -5.51 -12.46 -6.72
C ILE A 75 -4.08 -11.94 -6.74
N VAL A 76 -3.46 -11.88 -5.55
CA VAL A 76 -2.06 -11.51 -5.38
C VAL A 76 -1.30 -12.65 -4.70
N ARG A 77 -0.07 -12.90 -5.12
CA ARG A 77 0.78 -13.93 -4.53
C ARG A 77 0.99 -13.70 -3.04
N ARG A 78 1.32 -14.77 -2.31
CA ARG A 78 1.87 -14.63 -0.97
C ARG A 78 3.20 -13.88 -1.03
N HIS A 79 3.34 -12.83 -0.21
CA HIS A 79 4.49 -11.96 -0.21
C HIS A 79 4.71 -11.32 1.16
N GLY A 80 5.84 -10.68 1.32
CA GLY A 80 6.19 -9.83 2.45
C GLY A 80 6.98 -8.62 1.97
N HIS A 81 7.29 -7.71 2.88
CA HIS A 81 8.08 -6.52 2.60
C HIS A 81 9.41 -6.54 3.38
N LEU A 82 10.38 -5.71 2.95
CA LEU A 82 11.65 -5.55 3.64
C LEU A 82 11.52 -4.61 4.86
N SER A 83 10.32 -4.52 5.41
CA SER A 83 9.96 -3.71 6.57
C SER A 83 8.79 -4.35 7.33
N PRO A 84 8.56 -4.00 8.61
CA PRO A 84 7.27 -4.23 9.25
C PRO A 84 6.16 -3.53 8.45
N HIS A 85 4.98 -4.15 8.42
CA HIS A 85 3.86 -3.70 7.61
C HIS A 85 2.57 -3.81 8.40
N VAL A 86 1.76 -2.77 8.36
CA VAL A 86 0.43 -2.72 8.97
C VAL A 86 -0.59 -2.54 7.85
N VAL A 87 -1.63 -3.37 7.87
CA VAL A 87 -2.75 -3.32 6.93
C VAL A 87 -4.05 -3.18 7.72
N PHE A 88 -4.91 -2.28 7.29
CA PHE A 88 -6.26 -2.16 7.82
C PHE A 88 -7.27 -2.27 6.67
N VAL A 89 -8.20 -3.21 6.78
CA VAL A 89 -9.29 -3.38 5.81
C VAL A 89 -10.34 -2.31 6.09
N LEU A 90 -10.49 -1.36 5.18
CA LEU A 90 -11.43 -0.23 5.30
C LEU A 90 -12.82 -0.61 4.80
N GLU A 91 -12.88 -1.26 3.63
CA GLU A 91 -14.12 -1.63 2.96
C GLU A 91 -13.98 -2.99 2.30
N GLY A 92 -15.12 -3.67 2.11
CA GLY A 92 -15.17 -4.98 1.49
C GLY A 92 -14.52 -6.07 2.34
N GLU A 93 -13.93 -7.06 1.68
CA GLU A 93 -13.30 -8.19 2.35
C GLU A 93 -12.06 -8.71 1.59
N LEU A 94 -11.06 -9.12 2.36
CA LEU A 94 -9.82 -9.70 1.86
C LEU A 94 -9.64 -11.11 2.42
N HIS A 95 -9.44 -12.10 1.56
CA HIS A 95 -8.94 -13.40 1.97
C HIS A 95 -7.41 -13.37 2.04
N VAL A 96 -6.86 -13.78 3.18
CA VAL A 96 -5.42 -13.92 3.41
C VAL A 96 -5.13 -15.40 3.66
N GLY A 97 -4.78 -16.13 2.61
CA GLY A 97 -4.83 -17.59 2.62
C GLY A 97 -6.27 -18.05 2.92
N ASP A 98 -6.43 -18.91 3.93
CA ASP A 98 -7.75 -19.43 4.35
C ASP A 98 -8.53 -18.48 5.28
N ARG A 99 -7.94 -17.35 5.65
CA ARG A 99 -8.55 -16.41 6.61
C ARG A 99 -9.32 -15.32 5.88
N LEU A 100 -10.60 -15.19 6.18
CA LEU A 100 -11.41 -14.04 5.78
C LEU A 100 -11.16 -12.86 6.72
N CYS A 101 -10.85 -11.71 6.13
CA CYS A 101 -10.61 -10.43 6.78
C CYS A 101 -11.62 -9.40 6.26
N PRO A 102 -12.77 -9.22 6.91
CA PRO A 102 -13.76 -8.21 6.54
C PRO A 102 -13.31 -6.82 6.95
N ALA A 103 -14.04 -5.79 6.50
CA ALA A 103 -13.86 -4.40 6.94
C ALA A 103 -13.75 -4.31 8.46
N GLY A 104 -12.80 -3.49 8.96
CA GLY A 104 -12.44 -3.38 10.38
C GLY A 104 -11.33 -4.32 10.82
N THR A 105 -10.84 -5.21 9.96
CA THR A 105 -9.71 -6.10 10.29
C THR A 105 -8.40 -5.33 10.27
N HIS A 106 -7.62 -5.46 11.35
CA HIS A 106 -6.25 -5.00 11.48
C HIS A 106 -5.29 -6.20 11.34
N ILE A 107 -4.26 -6.05 10.51
CA ILE A 107 -3.24 -7.08 10.26
C ILE A 107 -1.87 -6.47 10.54
N GLU A 108 -1.12 -7.08 11.44
CA GLU A 108 0.27 -6.74 11.70
C GLU A 108 1.19 -7.80 11.08
N LEU A 109 2.18 -7.33 10.33
CA LEU A 109 3.19 -8.13 9.69
C LEU A 109 4.56 -7.70 10.21
N PRO A 110 5.13 -8.39 11.20
CA PRO A 110 6.50 -8.17 11.61
C PRO A 110 7.47 -8.32 10.45
N LEU A 111 8.65 -7.71 10.55
CA LEU A 111 9.71 -7.87 9.55
C LEU A 111 9.98 -9.37 9.28
N GLY A 112 9.97 -9.75 8.02
CA GLY A 112 10.14 -11.13 7.58
C GLY A 112 8.86 -11.96 7.55
N ALA A 113 7.73 -11.44 8.03
CA ALA A 113 6.45 -12.10 7.86
C ALA A 113 5.97 -11.98 6.40
N ALA A 114 5.31 -13.04 5.92
CA ALA A 114 4.61 -13.05 4.64
C ALA A 114 3.13 -13.32 4.85
N PHE A 115 2.30 -12.66 4.06
CA PHE A 115 0.85 -12.86 4.06
C PHE A 115 0.32 -13.19 2.66
N GLY A 116 -0.84 -13.83 2.66
CA GLY A 116 -1.44 -14.30 1.39
C GLY A 116 -1.30 -15.82 1.20
N PRO A 117 -1.64 -16.34 -0.01
CA PRO A 117 -2.08 -15.52 -1.14
C PRO A 117 -3.26 -14.62 -0.76
N LEU A 118 -3.36 -13.46 -1.41
CA LEU A 118 -4.47 -12.53 -1.19
C LEU A 118 -5.51 -12.73 -2.28
N ARG A 119 -6.79 -12.70 -1.91
CA ARG A 119 -7.89 -12.65 -2.85
C ARG A 119 -8.96 -11.69 -2.35
N ALA A 120 -9.27 -10.69 -3.16
CA ALA A 120 -10.39 -9.81 -2.88
C ALA A 120 -11.72 -10.54 -2.99
N GLY A 121 -12.69 -10.15 -2.18
CA GLY A 121 -14.06 -10.66 -2.27
C GLY A 121 -14.77 -10.25 -3.56
N ASP A 122 -16.04 -10.64 -3.68
CA ASP A 122 -16.83 -10.46 -4.89
C ASP A 122 -17.14 -8.97 -5.22
N GLU A 123 -17.00 -8.09 -4.25
CA GLU A 123 -17.15 -6.63 -4.42
C GLU A 123 -15.79 -5.91 -4.34
N GLY A 124 -14.69 -6.64 -4.22
CA GLY A 124 -13.36 -6.08 -3.99
C GLY A 124 -13.13 -5.68 -2.54
N CYS A 125 -12.04 -4.95 -2.29
CA CYS A 125 -11.75 -4.37 -0.98
C CYS A 125 -10.87 -3.11 -1.09
N THR A 126 -10.99 -2.27 -0.07
CA THR A 126 -10.11 -1.10 0.12
C THR A 126 -9.31 -1.27 1.41
N LEU A 127 -8.02 -1.06 1.33
CA LEU A 127 -7.08 -1.19 2.42
C LEU A 127 -6.39 0.15 2.69
N PHE A 128 -6.05 0.40 3.94
CA PHE A 128 -5.02 1.36 4.31
C PHE A 128 -3.78 0.59 4.77
N GLU A 129 -2.64 0.95 4.21
CA GLU A 129 -1.39 0.23 4.45
C GLU A 129 -0.28 1.18 4.88
N VAL A 130 0.56 0.74 5.83
CA VAL A 130 1.74 1.46 6.27
C VAL A 130 2.93 0.50 6.35
N MET A 131 3.93 0.73 5.53
CA MET A 131 5.21 0.04 5.55
C MET A 131 6.21 0.89 6.32
N LEU A 132 6.73 0.37 7.43
CA LEU A 132 7.59 1.09 8.38
C LEU A 132 9.07 0.84 8.06
N GLY A 133 9.49 1.21 6.85
CA GLY A 133 10.83 1.00 6.33
C GLY A 133 10.84 0.84 4.81
N ASP A 134 11.73 -0.01 4.30
CA ASP A 134 11.83 -0.31 2.87
C ASP A 134 10.59 -1.07 2.37
N PRO A 135 9.78 -0.46 1.49
CA PRO A 135 8.54 -1.07 1.02
C PRO A 135 8.73 -2.11 -0.09
N ARG A 136 9.95 -2.36 -0.55
CA ARG A 136 10.19 -3.40 -1.57
C ARG A 136 9.68 -4.75 -1.08
N SER A 137 9.02 -5.48 -1.97
CA SER A 137 8.42 -6.77 -1.66
C SER A 137 9.29 -7.95 -2.12
N TRP A 138 9.20 -9.04 -1.38
CA TRP A 138 9.64 -10.36 -1.80
C TRP A 138 8.43 -11.30 -1.80
N GLY A 139 8.49 -12.38 -2.55
CA GLY A 139 7.34 -13.28 -2.66
C GLY A 139 7.75 -14.73 -2.82
N ASP A 140 6.75 -15.60 -2.64
CA ASP A 140 6.87 -17.04 -2.88
C ASP A 140 7.19 -17.34 -4.35
N ARG A 141 7.47 -18.62 -4.61
CA ARG A 141 7.76 -19.12 -5.95
C ARG A 141 6.61 -18.80 -6.91
N PRO A 142 6.92 -18.37 -8.14
CA PRO A 142 5.89 -18.03 -9.14
C PRO A 142 4.85 -19.13 -9.35
N GLU A 143 5.26 -20.41 -9.29
CA GLU A 143 4.42 -21.56 -9.56
C GLU A 143 3.24 -21.68 -8.58
N THR A 144 3.37 -21.16 -7.35
CA THR A 144 2.25 -21.15 -6.38
C THR A 144 1.15 -20.18 -6.79
N LEU A 145 1.51 -19.04 -7.35
CA LEU A 145 0.54 -18.08 -7.90
C LEU A 145 -0.12 -18.62 -9.17
N ASP A 146 0.66 -19.24 -10.05
CA ASP A 146 0.16 -19.79 -11.31
C ASP A 146 -0.85 -20.92 -11.05
N ALA A 147 -0.57 -21.79 -10.06
CA ALA A 147 -1.50 -22.83 -9.65
C ALA A 147 -2.83 -22.25 -9.11
N LEU A 148 -2.76 -21.22 -8.26
CA LEU A 148 -3.93 -20.56 -7.71
C LEU A 148 -4.75 -19.85 -8.81
N ARG A 149 -4.09 -19.17 -9.72
CA ARG A 149 -4.75 -18.53 -10.87
C ARG A 149 -5.46 -19.56 -11.75
N ALA A 150 -4.81 -20.69 -12.02
CA ALA A 150 -5.40 -21.78 -12.78
C ALA A 150 -6.66 -22.36 -12.12
N GLU A 151 -6.64 -22.53 -10.79
CA GLU A 151 -7.79 -22.98 -9.99
C GLU A 151 -9.00 -22.05 -10.15
N HIS A 152 -8.76 -20.73 -10.20
CA HIS A 152 -9.80 -19.72 -10.36
C HIS A 152 -10.07 -19.31 -11.81
N GLY A 153 -9.40 -19.91 -12.79
CA GLY A 153 -9.54 -19.55 -14.21
C GLY A 153 -9.04 -18.12 -14.54
N VAL A 154 -8.07 -17.63 -13.78
CA VAL A 154 -7.54 -16.26 -13.86
C VAL A 154 -6.24 -16.25 -14.65
N GLU A 155 -6.08 -15.27 -15.54
CA GLU A 155 -4.86 -15.00 -16.30
C GLU A 155 -4.15 -13.76 -15.73
N GLY A 156 -2.85 -13.88 -15.40
CA GLY A 156 -2.04 -12.72 -15.04
C GLY A 156 -1.73 -11.86 -16.26
N LEU A 157 -1.97 -10.56 -16.16
CA LEU A 157 -1.62 -9.60 -17.20
C LEU A 157 -0.27 -8.93 -16.85
N PRO A 158 0.43 -8.35 -17.85
CA PRO A 158 1.65 -7.59 -17.59
C PRO A 158 1.40 -6.46 -16.60
N ASP A 159 2.32 -6.29 -15.63
CA ASP A 159 2.27 -5.18 -14.69
C ASP A 159 2.41 -3.86 -15.45
N PRO A 160 1.60 -2.84 -15.14
CA PRO A 160 1.72 -1.54 -15.76
C PRO A 160 2.99 -0.81 -15.31
N GLU A 161 3.45 0.13 -16.10
CA GLU A 161 4.52 1.03 -15.68
C GLU A 161 4.02 1.96 -14.58
N LEU A 162 4.76 2.04 -13.46
CA LEU A 162 4.40 2.89 -12.33
C LEU A 162 4.73 4.34 -12.61
N ALA A 163 3.73 5.21 -12.47
CA ALA A 163 3.92 6.65 -12.47
C ALA A 163 4.25 7.12 -11.05
N TYR A 164 5.51 7.47 -10.83
CA TYR A 164 5.93 8.00 -9.54
C TYR A 164 5.57 9.48 -9.44
N PRO A 165 4.99 9.95 -8.32
CA PRO A 165 4.83 11.39 -8.08
C PRO A 165 6.15 12.14 -8.20
N ALA A 166 6.12 13.40 -8.64
CA ALA A 166 7.35 14.18 -8.85
C ALA A 166 8.21 14.29 -7.58
N TRP A 167 7.58 14.33 -6.40
CA TRP A 167 8.26 14.35 -5.10
C TRP A 167 8.96 13.02 -4.73
N LEU A 168 8.69 11.92 -5.47
CA LEU A 168 9.38 10.62 -5.33
C LEU A 168 10.62 10.49 -6.21
N SER A 169 10.87 11.43 -7.13
CA SER A 169 11.98 11.31 -8.09
C SER A 169 13.35 11.14 -7.41
N ASP A 170 13.53 11.77 -6.25
CA ASP A 170 14.78 11.70 -5.50
C ASP A 170 14.99 10.35 -4.81
N LEU A 171 13.93 9.61 -4.55
CA LEU A 171 14.00 8.30 -3.88
C LEU A 171 14.41 7.17 -4.80
N ARG A 172 14.13 7.26 -6.10
CA ARG A 172 14.64 6.30 -7.10
C ARG A 172 16.16 6.25 -7.10
N SER A 173 16.83 7.38 -6.90
CA SER A 173 18.29 7.45 -6.86
C SER A 173 18.87 6.75 -5.62
N HIS A 174 18.18 6.78 -4.50
CA HIS A 174 18.59 6.06 -3.28
C HIS A 174 18.43 4.55 -3.39
N TRP A 175 17.37 4.08 -4.05
CA TRP A 175 17.13 2.63 -4.19
C TRP A 175 17.94 1.96 -5.29
N ALA A 176 18.38 2.72 -6.29
CA ALA A 176 19.25 2.19 -7.34
C ALA A 176 20.71 2.01 -6.88
N GLN A 177 21.07 2.52 -5.70
CA GLN A 177 22.43 2.48 -5.15
C GLN A 177 22.57 1.46 -4.00
N SER A 178 21.50 0.82 -3.57
CA SER A 178 21.46 -0.26 -2.57
C SER A 178 21.09 -1.59 -3.22
#